data_24f0b07c3e5b3593b1fac844304c49df
#
_entry.id   24f0b07c3e5b3593b1fac844304c49df
#
_cell.length_a   1.000
_cell.length_b   1.000
_cell.length_c   1.000
_cell.angle_alpha   90.00
_cell.angle_beta   90.00
_cell.angle_gamma   90.00
#
_symmetry.space_group_name_H-M   'P 1'
#
loop_
_entity.id
_entity.type
_entity.pdbx_description
1 polymer ?
#
loop_
_entity_poly.entity_id
_entity_poly.type
_entity_poly.pdbx_seq_one_letter_code
_entity_poly.pdbx_strand_id
1 'polypeptide(L)'
;MEFFRNRKIDKHYPILYIDAIFINTRRVDSVSKEAYYVVLGVKNDMTRQIIGIYNQPTESSSNWKEMFTDLKMRGLERCDLIVSDNLSGINSAIGLQFESIKVQQCVLHLKRNVLRKVLIKHRREVADDLKVVFAMDDPNGTVKEANKRAKTFSEKRSKYYSHVAKFSNENKMSYYFTYLKFNYKIWRMIYTTNWIERFNKDIKRTTKIRNSMPSVEP
;
A
#
# COMPACT_ATOMS: atom_id res chain seq x y z
N MET A 1 21.62 -5.11 -14.57
CA MET A 1 20.38 -5.37 -13.80
C MET A 1 20.56 -6.37 -12.65
N GLU A 2 21.37 -7.40 -12.82
CA GLU A 2 21.68 -8.41 -11.78
C GLU A 2 22.24 -7.81 -10.48
N PHE A 3 23.14 -6.83 -10.56
CA PHE A 3 23.69 -6.16 -9.38
C PHE A 3 22.61 -5.54 -8.49
N PHE A 4 21.56 -4.91 -9.06
CA PHE A 4 20.46 -4.35 -8.29
C PHE A 4 19.62 -5.43 -7.62
N ARG A 5 19.36 -6.54 -8.31
CA ARG A 5 18.52 -7.63 -7.81
C ARG A 5 19.18 -8.37 -6.68
N ASN A 6 20.52 -8.62 -6.78
CA ASN A 6 21.27 -9.46 -5.86
C ASN A 6 21.98 -8.68 -4.76
N ARG A 7 21.89 -7.33 -4.76
CA ARG A 7 22.61 -6.53 -3.76
C ARG A 7 22.08 -6.81 -2.35
N LYS A 8 22.99 -6.82 -1.40
CA LYS A 8 22.63 -6.82 0.03
C LYS A 8 21.88 -5.56 0.37
N ILE A 9 20.91 -5.67 1.27
CA ILE A 9 20.11 -4.58 1.81
C ILE A 9 20.34 -4.48 3.31
N ASP A 10 19.87 -3.41 3.94
CA ASP A 10 20.05 -3.22 5.38
C ASP A 10 19.20 -4.25 6.14
N LYS A 11 19.67 -4.64 7.32
CA LYS A 11 19.01 -5.63 8.17
C LYS A 11 17.67 -5.13 8.72
N HIS A 12 17.55 -3.81 8.92
CA HIS A 12 16.37 -3.19 9.51
C HIS A 12 15.89 -1.98 8.70
N TYR A 13 14.61 -2.00 8.36
CA TYR A 13 13.89 -0.84 7.84
C TYR A 13 12.69 -0.55 8.74
N PRO A 14 12.64 0.61 9.44
CA PRO A 14 11.47 1.02 10.22
C PRO A 14 10.17 0.95 9.43
N ILE A 15 10.20 1.32 8.14
CA ILE A 15 9.02 1.32 7.29
C ILE A 15 9.37 0.74 5.92
N LEU A 16 8.53 -0.16 5.45
CA LEU A 16 8.49 -0.60 4.06
C LEU A 16 7.21 -0.11 3.39
N TYR A 17 7.33 0.50 2.21
CA TYR A 17 6.19 0.77 1.34
C TYR A 17 6.15 -0.26 0.23
N ILE A 18 4.96 -0.79 -0.04
CA ILE A 18 4.73 -1.74 -1.13
C ILE A 18 3.58 -1.22 -1.98
N ASP A 19 3.83 -1.06 -3.27
CA ASP A 19 2.83 -0.61 -4.23
C ASP A 19 3.00 -1.32 -5.56
N ALA A 20 1.91 -1.47 -6.30
CA ALA A 20 1.90 -2.11 -7.60
C ALA A 20 1.80 -1.08 -8.73
N ILE A 21 2.62 -1.25 -9.74
CA ILE A 21 2.47 -0.55 -11.02
C ILE A 21 2.19 -1.55 -12.13
N PHE A 22 1.35 -1.14 -13.08
CA PHE A 22 1.05 -1.95 -14.25
C PHE A 22 1.77 -1.37 -15.46
N ILE A 23 2.60 -2.20 -16.11
CA ILE A 23 3.43 -1.82 -17.26
C ILE A 23 3.18 -2.81 -18.37
N ASN A 24 3.06 -2.30 -19.61
CA ASN A 24 3.05 -3.16 -20.78
C ASN A 24 4.42 -3.80 -20.95
N THR A 25 4.47 -5.11 -20.93
CA THR A 25 5.70 -5.91 -21.04
C THR A 25 5.63 -6.75 -22.30
N ARG A 26 6.67 -6.67 -23.12
CA ARG A 26 6.79 -7.50 -24.33
C ARG A 26 7.28 -8.89 -23.92
N ARG A 27 6.53 -9.91 -24.32
CA ARG A 27 6.91 -11.32 -24.28
C ARG A 27 7.24 -11.78 -25.70
N VAL A 28 7.64 -13.03 -25.88
CA VAL A 28 8.04 -13.57 -27.20
C VAL A 28 6.97 -13.30 -28.25
N ASP A 29 5.70 -13.63 -27.95
CA ASP A 29 4.60 -13.58 -28.91
C ASP A 29 3.54 -12.51 -28.64
N SER A 30 3.69 -11.72 -27.57
CA SER A 30 2.64 -10.77 -27.16
C SER A 30 3.16 -9.61 -26.31
N VAL A 31 2.30 -8.59 -26.18
CA VAL A 31 2.48 -7.53 -25.19
C VAL A 31 1.37 -7.65 -24.16
N SER A 32 1.71 -7.93 -22.92
CA SER A 32 0.78 -8.05 -21.81
C SER A 32 0.98 -6.93 -20.80
N LYS A 33 -0.11 -6.55 -20.11
CA LYS A 33 -0.06 -5.59 -19.02
C LYS A 33 0.20 -6.33 -17.72
N GLU A 34 1.41 -6.22 -17.20
CA GLU A 34 1.88 -6.97 -16.05
C GLU A 34 2.03 -6.10 -14.82
N ALA A 35 1.83 -6.71 -13.65
CA ALA A 35 2.05 -6.07 -12.37
C ALA A 35 3.54 -6.12 -11.98
N TYR A 36 4.06 -4.97 -11.58
CA TYR A 36 5.39 -4.83 -10.97
C TYR A 36 5.21 -4.29 -9.56
N TYR A 37 5.59 -5.10 -8.58
CA TYR A 37 5.57 -4.71 -7.18
C TYR A 37 6.87 -4.03 -6.83
N VAL A 38 6.76 -2.79 -6.39
CA VAL A 38 7.90 -1.98 -5.95
C VAL A 38 7.93 -1.97 -4.44
N VAL A 39 9.11 -2.20 -3.86
CA VAL A 39 9.35 -2.14 -2.42
C VAL A 39 10.34 -1.02 -2.13
N LEU A 40 9.87 -0.02 -1.37
CA LEU A 40 10.66 1.11 -0.90
C LEU A 40 10.88 0.98 0.59
N GLY A 41 12.15 0.90 1.01
CA GLY A 41 12.55 0.93 2.41
C GLY A 41 12.88 2.34 2.89
N VAL A 42 12.45 2.66 4.11
CA VAL A 42 12.86 3.87 4.83
C VAL A 42 13.81 3.46 5.94
N LYS A 43 14.99 4.06 5.98
CA LYS A 43 16.03 3.82 6.97
C LYS A 43 15.81 4.66 8.24
N ASN A 44 16.59 4.39 9.29
CA ASN A 44 16.52 5.14 10.55
C ASN A 44 16.86 6.63 10.39
N ASP A 45 17.72 6.98 9.44
CA ASP A 45 18.06 8.36 9.09
C ASP A 45 17.03 9.03 8.16
N MET A 46 15.89 8.39 7.94
CA MET A 46 14.81 8.83 7.05
C MET A 46 15.17 8.82 5.56
N THR A 47 16.34 8.35 5.18
CA THR A 47 16.64 8.12 3.76
C THR A 47 15.80 6.99 3.18
N ARG A 48 15.53 7.06 1.89
CA ARG A 48 14.65 6.15 1.16
C ARG A 48 15.41 5.40 0.10
N GLN A 49 15.15 4.13 -0.02
CA GLN A 49 15.83 3.25 -0.97
C GLN A 49 14.82 2.28 -1.60
N ILE A 50 14.82 2.17 -2.92
CA ILE A 50 14.12 1.06 -3.58
C ILE A 50 14.93 -0.21 -3.31
N ILE A 51 14.35 -1.14 -2.60
CA ILE A 51 15.00 -2.39 -2.21
C ILE A 51 14.57 -3.59 -3.05
N GLY A 52 13.48 -3.49 -3.79
CA GLY A 52 13.02 -4.53 -4.70
C GLY A 52 12.06 -4.03 -5.76
N ILE A 53 12.10 -4.67 -6.93
CA ILE A 53 11.10 -4.55 -8.00
C ILE A 53 10.86 -5.96 -8.52
N TYR A 54 9.62 -6.45 -8.38
CA TYR A 54 9.24 -7.82 -8.68
C TYR A 54 8.16 -7.82 -9.76
N ASN A 55 8.45 -8.42 -10.91
CA ASN A 55 7.45 -8.66 -11.94
C ASN A 55 6.65 -9.91 -11.57
N GLN A 56 5.35 -9.79 -11.49
CA GLN A 56 4.46 -10.90 -11.19
C GLN A 56 3.22 -10.80 -12.07
N PRO A 57 3.09 -11.67 -13.08
CA PRO A 57 1.98 -11.63 -14.03
C PRO A 57 0.61 -11.81 -13.39
N THR A 58 0.55 -12.51 -12.24
CA THR A 58 -0.68 -12.80 -11.49
C THR A 58 -0.53 -12.42 -10.02
N GLU A 59 -1.59 -11.88 -9.41
CA GLU A 59 -1.65 -11.67 -7.97
C GLU A 59 -1.96 -12.99 -7.27
N SER A 60 -0.94 -13.64 -6.72
CA SER A 60 -1.10 -14.87 -5.93
C SER A 60 -0.38 -14.76 -4.58
N SER A 61 -0.85 -15.53 -3.59
CA SER A 61 -0.21 -15.58 -2.27
C SER A 61 1.21 -16.15 -2.31
N SER A 62 1.51 -17.04 -3.26
CA SER A 62 2.86 -17.57 -3.50
C SER A 62 3.85 -16.45 -3.88
N ASN A 63 3.42 -15.51 -4.70
CA ASN A 63 4.24 -14.39 -5.17
C ASN A 63 4.69 -13.47 -4.03
N TRP A 64 3.83 -13.22 -3.05
CA TRP A 64 4.19 -12.46 -1.84
C TRP A 64 5.22 -13.19 -0.99
N LYS A 65 5.07 -14.50 -0.86
CA LYS A 65 6.04 -15.33 -0.13
C LYS A 65 7.42 -15.26 -0.79
N GLU A 66 7.50 -15.42 -2.09
CA GLU A 66 8.76 -15.31 -2.85
C GLU A 66 9.42 -13.95 -2.68
N MET A 67 8.65 -12.86 -2.81
CA MET A 67 9.15 -11.50 -2.63
C MET A 67 9.75 -11.29 -1.22
N PHE A 68 9.04 -11.70 -0.17
CA PHE A 68 9.55 -11.55 1.19
C PHE A 68 10.73 -12.48 1.48
N THR A 69 10.75 -13.68 0.90
CA THR A 69 11.89 -14.60 1.00
C THR A 69 13.13 -14.00 0.35
N ASP A 70 13.02 -13.43 -0.85
CA ASP A 70 14.13 -12.74 -1.51
C ASP A 70 14.68 -11.59 -0.65
N LEU A 71 13.80 -10.73 -0.11
CA LEU A 71 14.22 -9.64 0.78
C LEU A 71 14.99 -10.16 2.01
N LYS A 72 14.55 -11.26 2.61
CA LYS A 72 15.25 -11.91 3.74
C LYS A 72 16.60 -12.48 3.33
N MET A 73 16.66 -13.19 2.21
CA MET A 73 17.92 -13.73 1.68
C MET A 73 18.95 -12.62 1.39
N ARG A 74 18.49 -11.45 1.00
CA ARG A 74 19.33 -10.27 0.75
C ARG A 74 19.68 -9.48 1.99
N GLY A 75 19.21 -9.90 3.16
CA GLY A 75 19.63 -9.39 4.46
C GLY A 75 18.57 -8.73 5.31
N LEU A 76 17.30 -8.63 4.86
CA LEU A 76 16.22 -8.06 5.68
C LEU A 76 15.92 -8.98 6.88
N GLU A 77 16.20 -8.52 8.08
CA GLU A 77 15.91 -9.25 9.32
C GLU A 77 14.67 -8.68 10.01
N ARG A 78 14.48 -7.37 9.97
CA ARG A 78 13.41 -6.69 10.71
C ARG A 78 12.76 -5.55 9.92
N CYS A 79 11.43 -5.42 10.10
CA CYS A 79 10.65 -4.27 9.70
C CYS A 79 9.60 -3.99 10.77
N ASP A 80 9.33 -2.72 11.09
CA ASP A 80 8.38 -2.36 12.15
C ASP A 80 6.97 -2.07 11.59
N LEU A 81 6.90 -1.57 10.35
CA LEU A 81 5.65 -1.20 9.67
C LEU A 81 5.73 -1.47 8.17
N ILE A 82 4.72 -2.12 7.63
CA ILE A 82 4.46 -2.17 6.19
C ILE A 82 3.30 -1.27 5.84
N VAL A 83 3.51 -0.35 4.89
CA VAL A 83 2.47 0.52 4.31
C VAL A 83 2.20 0.06 2.88
N SER A 84 0.96 -0.32 2.59
CA SER A 84 0.60 -0.80 1.25
C SER A 84 -0.81 -0.38 0.85
N ASP A 85 -1.13 -0.52 -0.42
CA ASP A 85 -2.52 -0.57 -0.85
C ASP A 85 -3.18 -1.85 -0.37
N ASN A 86 -4.51 -1.93 -0.50
CA ASN A 86 -5.27 -3.14 -0.20
C ASN A 86 -5.04 -4.18 -1.32
N LEU A 87 -3.80 -4.64 -1.45
CA LEU A 87 -3.40 -5.68 -2.40
C LEU A 87 -3.90 -7.05 -1.92
N SER A 88 -4.41 -7.85 -2.85
CA SER A 88 -4.97 -9.16 -2.52
C SER A 88 -3.89 -10.08 -1.90
N GLY A 89 -4.22 -10.74 -0.79
CA GLY A 89 -3.35 -11.72 -0.13
C GLY A 89 -2.14 -11.16 0.64
N ILE A 90 -1.82 -9.86 0.52
CA ILE A 90 -0.61 -9.28 1.13
C ILE A 90 -0.63 -9.39 2.67
N ASN A 91 -1.76 -9.11 3.31
CA ASN A 91 -1.86 -9.16 4.78
C ASN A 91 -1.61 -10.56 5.33
N SER A 92 -2.16 -11.59 4.65
CA SER A 92 -1.92 -13.00 5.01
C SER A 92 -0.46 -13.38 4.82
N ALA A 93 0.16 -12.97 3.72
CA ALA A 93 1.55 -13.25 3.45
C ALA A 93 2.49 -12.55 4.47
N ILE A 94 2.19 -11.31 4.87
CA ILE A 94 2.94 -10.59 5.90
C ILE A 94 2.85 -11.36 7.23
N GLY A 95 1.63 -11.76 7.65
CA GLY A 95 1.44 -12.50 8.90
C GLY A 95 2.18 -13.83 8.96
N LEU A 96 2.40 -14.50 7.81
CA LEU A 96 3.17 -15.74 7.70
C LEU A 96 4.69 -15.53 7.71
N GLN A 97 5.15 -14.39 7.25
CA GLN A 97 6.58 -14.12 7.03
C GLN A 97 7.23 -13.31 8.15
N PHE A 98 6.45 -12.53 8.87
CA PHE A 98 6.96 -11.64 9.90
C PHE A 98 6.09 -11.72 11.16
N GLU A 99 6.72 -11.99 12.28
CA GLU A 99 6.06 -11.95 13.58
C GLU A 99 5.80 -10.49 14.00
N SER A 100 4.59 -10.22 14.47
CA SER A 100 4.22 -8.95 15.14
C SER A 100 4.39 -7.67 14.32
N ILE A 101 4.53 -7.76 12.99
CA ILE A 101 4.65 -6.57 12.16
C ILE A 101 3.32 -5.80 12.09
N LYS A 102 3.40 -4.47 12.11
CA LYS A 102 2.21 -3.64 11.91
C LYS A 102 1.99 -3.42 10.41
N VAL A 103 0.73 -3.43 10.00
CA VAL A 103 0.33 -3.16 8.62
C VAL A 103 -0.57 -1.94 8.59
N GLN A 104 -0.24 -0.96 7.77
CA GLN A 104 -1.07 0.19 7.46
C GLN A 104 -1.51 0.13 6.00
N GLN A 105 -2.80 0.09 5.76
CA GLN A 105 -3.35 0.24 4.41
C GLN A 105 -3.53 1.70 4.05
N CYS A 106 -3.25 2.05 2.79
CA CYS A 106 -3.33 3.41 2.27
C CYS A 106 -4.75 4.00 2.38
N VAL A 107 -4.91 4.99 3.24
CA VAL A 107 -6.21 5.65 3.43
C VAL A 107 -6.60 6.48 2.21
N LEU A 108 -5.63 7.06 1.50
CA LEU A 108 -5.92 7.84 0.30
C LEU A 108 -6.54 6.98 -0.81
N HIS A 109 -6.01 5.78 -1.02
CA HIS A 109 -6.58 4.81 -1.96
C HIS A 109 -7.99 4.36 -1.55
N LEU A 110 -8.21 4.11 -0.26
CA LEU A 110 -9.55 3.81 0.25
C LEU A 110 -10.53 4.95 -0.04
N LYS A 111 -10.16 6.20 0.29
CA LYS A 111 -10.99 7.39 0.02
C LYS A 111 -11.30 7.55 -1.48
N ARG A 112 -10.29 7.45 -2.34
CA ARG A 112 -10.46 7.51 -3.81
C ARG A 112 -11.41 6.42 -4.31
N ASN A 113 -11.27 5.18 -3.81
CA ASN A 113 -12.12 4.06 -4.20
C ASN A 113 -13.59 4.24 -3.74
N VAL A 114 -13.81 4.83 -2.57
CA VAL A 114 -15.16 5.17 -2.11
C VAL A 114 -15.76 6.25 -3.02
N LEU A 115 -15.07 7.38 -3.19
CA LEU A 115 -15.58 8.54 -3.93
C LEU A 115 -15.82 8.25 -5.42
N ARG A 116 -15.05 7.36 -6.02
CA ARG A 116 -15.23 6.93 -7.41
C ARG A 116 -16.60 6.27 -7.65
N LYS A 117 -17.16 5.62 -6.62
CA LYS A 117 -18.46 4.93 -6.65
C LYS A 117 -19.62 5.79 -6.13
N VAL A 118 -19.36 7.05 -5.80
CA VAL A 118 -20.36 8.00 -5.30
C VAL A 118 -20.79 8.92 -6.42
N LEU A 119 -22.09 9.22 -6.50
CA LEU A 119 -22.65 10.18 -7.44
C LEU A 119 -21.97 11.55 -7.29
N ILE A 120 -21.70 12.24 -8.39
CA ILE A 120 -20.95 13.51 -8.43
C ILE A 120 -21.52 14.53 -7.44
N LYS A 121 -22.84 14.68 -7.41
CA LYS A 121 -23.56 15.62 -6.51
C LYS A 121 -23.35 15.36 -5.01
N HIS A 122 -23.00 14.11 -4.62
CA HIS A 122 -22.79 13.72 -3.22
C HIS A 122 -21.30 13.61 -2.84
N ARG A 123 -20.38 13.72 -3.82
CA ARG A 123 -18.94 13.47 -3.56
C ARG A 123 -18.34 14.39 -2.52
N ARG A 124 -18.73 15.68 -2.52
CA ARG A 124 -18.22 16.66 -1.54
C ARG A 124 -18.63 16.27 -0.13
N GLU A 125 -19.90 15.99 0.07
CA GLU A 125 -20.47 15.62 1.37
C GLU A 125 -19.85 14.31 1.91
N VAL A 126 -19.73 13.28 1.06
CA VAL A 126 -19.09 12.02 1.44
C VAL A 126 -17.59 12.20 1.71
N ALA A 127 -16.90 13.08 0.98
CA ALA A 127 -15.51 13.41 1.23
C ALA A 127 -15.30 14.09 2.59
N ASP A 128 -16.22 14.97 2.99
CA ASP A 128 -16.19 15.64 4.29
C ASP A 128 -16.47 14.65 5.43
N ASP A 129 -17.44 13.75 5.27
CA ASP A 129 -17.64 12.65 6.21
C ASP A 129 -16.37 11.77 6.36
N LEU A 130 -15.69 11.45 5.25
CA LEU A 130 -14.45 10.68 5.28
C LEU A 130 -13.28 11.43 5.94
N LYS A 131 -13.27 12.77 5.96
CA LYS A 131 -12.29 13.55 6.75
C LYS A 131 -12.51 13.31 8.24
N VAL A 132 -13.77 13.31 8.67
CA VAL A 132 -14.13 13.03 10.09
C VAL A 132 -13.74 11.61 10.49
N VAL A 133 -13.99 10.61 9.64
CA VAL A 133 -13.59 9.22 9.92
C VAL A 133 -12.09 9.10 10.16
N PHE A 134 -11.30 9.73 9.31
CA PHE A 134 -9.83 9.68 9.33
C PHE A 134 -9.23 10.98 9.84
N ALA A 135 -9.71 11.50 10.97
CA ALA A 135 -9.21 12.73 11.57
C ALA A 135 -7.67 12.67 11.75
N MET A 136 -6.98 13.64 11.12
CA MET A 136 -5.51 13.76 11.14
C MET A 136 -5.06 14.96 11.99
N ASP A 137 -5.98 15.64 12.60
CA ASP A 137 -5.83 16.86 13.39
C ASP A 137 -5.97 16.62 14.90
N ASP A 138 -6.30 15.38 15.30
CA ASP A 138 -6.39 14.97 16.70
C ASP A 138 -5.23 14.05 17.10
N PRO A 139 -4.13 14.59 17.70
CA PRO A 139 -2.98 13.80 18.13
C PRO A 139 -3.29 12.74 19.17
N ASN A 140 -4.41 12.90 19.90
CA ASN A 140 -4.84 12.00 20.97
C ASN A 140 -5.89 10.98 20.50
N GLY A 141 -6.23 11.00 19.21
CA GLY A 141 -7.21 10.10 18.61
C GLY A 141 -6.82 8.63 18.80
N THR A 142 -7.80 7.82 19.19
CA THR A 142 -7.61 6.38 19.41
C THR A 142 -8.22 5.54 18.31
N VAL A 143 -7.72 4.30 18.13
CA VAL A 143 -8.30 3.33 17.18
C VAL A 143 -9.78 3.05 17.52
N LYS A 144 -10.14 3.02 18.81
CA LYS A 144 -11.53 2.80 19.26
C LYS A 144 -12.46 3.91 18.77
N GLU A 145 -12.04 5.17 18.93
CA GLU A 145 -12.82 6.33 18.44
C GLU A 145 -12.90 6.37 16.91
N ALA A 146 -11.80 6.04 16.23
CA ALA A 146 -11.79 5.94 14.78
C ALA A 146 -12.76 4.87 14.26
N ASN A 147 -12.82 3.71 14.89
CA ASN A 147 -13.81 2.66 14.59
C ASN A 147 -15.24 3.14 14.84
N LYS A 148 -15.50 3.87 15.94
CA LYS A 148 -16.82 4.47 16.20
C LYS A 148 -17.23 5.44 15.08
N ARG A 149 -16.33 6.36 14.67
CA ARG A 149 -16.57 7.28 13.56
C ARG A 149 -16.81 6.54 12.24
N ALA A 150 -16.05 5.47 11.96
CA ALA A 150 -16.23 4.63 10.77
C ALA A 150 -17.60 3.93 10.76
N LYS A 151 -18.04 3.42 11.90
CA LYS A 151 -19.37 2.81 12.05
C LYS A 151 -20.49 3.82 11.81
N THR A 152 -20.42 5.01 12.42
CA THR A 152 -21.39 6.09 12.20
C THR A 152 -21.44 6.49 10.71
N PHE A 153 -20.28 6.61 10.05
CA PHE A 153 -20.23 6.88 8.61
C PHE A 153 -20.93 5.77 7.80
N SER A 154 -20.69 4.51 8.14
CA SER A 154 -21.33 3.37 7.50
C SER A 154 -22.84 3.42 7.67
N GLU A 155 -23.35 3.61 8.88
CA GLU A 155 -24.79 3.71 9.17
C GLU A 155 -25.47 4.86 8.40
N LYS A 156 -24.79 6.00 8.30
CA LYS A 156 -25.29 7.16 7.57
C LYS A 156 -25.36 6.92 6.06
N ARG A 157 -24.36 6.26 5.47
CA ARG A 157 -24.17 6.21 4.01
C ARG A 157 -24.49 4.88 3.34
N SER A 158 -24.54 3.76 4.07
CA SER A 158 -24.78 2.43 3.47
C SER A 158 -26.16 2.29 2.82
N LYS A 159 -27.15 3.08 3.26
CA LYS A 159 -28.48 3.15 2.65
C LYS A 159 -28.44 3.57 1.18
N TYR A 160 -27.48 4.43 0.82
CA TYR A 160 -27.31 4.94 -0.54
C TYR A 160 -26.15 4.28 -1.29
N TYR A 161 -25.16 3.79 -0.56
CA TYR A 161 -23.90 3.27 -1.11
C TYR A 161 -23.49 2.00 -0.37
N SER A 162 -23.96 0.84 -0.82
CA SER A 162 -23.71 -0.46 -0.17
C SER A 162 -22.21 -0.77 0.06
N HIS A 163 -21.33 -0.27 -0.83
CA HIS A 163 -19.90 -0.50 -0.74
C HIS A 163 -19.22 0.15 0.48
N VAL A 164 -19.90 1.09 1.18
CA VAL A 164 -19.39 1.68 2.43
C VAL A 164 -19.75 0.86 3.67
N ALA A 165 -20.61 -0.14 3.57
CA ALA A 165 -20.97 -1.03 4.68
C ALA A 165 -19.74 -1.68 5.35
N LYS A 166 -18.66 -1.88 4.59
CA LYS A 166 -17.38 -2.42 5.10
C LYS A 166 -16.75 -1.57 6.22
N PHE A 167 -17.12 -0.29 6.36
CA PHE A 167 -16.62 0.58 7.42
C PHE A 167 -17.14 0.21 8.82
N SER A 168 -18.20 -0.60 8.91
CA SER A 168 -18.68 -1.17 10.17
C SER A 168 -17.86 -2.39 10.64
N ASN A 169 -16.99 -2.95 9.78
CA ASN A 169 -16.16 -4.09 10.12
C ASN A 169 -14.84 -3.62 10.75
N GLU A 170 -14.75 -3.67 12.07
CA GLU A 170 -13.58 -3.20 12.81
C GLU A 170 -12.29 -3.93 12.43
N ASN A 171 -12.35 -5.25 12.17
CA ASN A 171 -11.18 -6.03 11.77
C ASN A 171 -10.61 -5.55 10.43
N LYS A 172 -11.47 -5.22 9.45
CA LYS A 172 -11.04 -4.67 8.16
C LYS A 172 -10.55 -3.24 8.30
N MET A 173 -11.21 -2.44 9.13
CA MET A 173 -10.86 -1.03 9.32
C MET A 173 -9.60 -0.84 10.17
N SER A 174 -9.25 -1.80 11.03
CA SER A 174 -8.06 -1.74 11.88
C SER A 174 -6.77 -1.50 11.09
N TYR A 175 -6.65 -2.08 9.90
CA TYR A 175 -5.49 -1.86 9.01
C TYR A 175 -5.39 -0.42 8.49
N TYR A 176 -6.49 0.32 8.41
CA TYR A 176 -6.51 1.72 7.99
C TYR A 176 -6.29 2.69 9.14
N PHE A 177 -6.39 2.23 10.39
CA PHE A 177 -6.18 3.03 11.61
C PHE A 177 -4.88 2.70 12.33
N THR A 178 -4.01 1.89 11.73
CA THR A 178 -2.72 1.51 12.31
C THR A 178 -1.84 2.73 12.58
N TYR A 179 -1.93 3.78 11.76
CA TYR A 179 -1.17 5.03 11.95
C TYR A 179 -1.40 5.66 13.33
N LEU A 180 -2.58 5.49 13.95
CA LEU A 180 -2.90 5.99 15.28
C LEU A 180 -2.07 5.34 16.40
N LYS A 181 -1.41 4.20 16.13
CA LYS A 181 -0.52 3.50 17.07
C LYS A 181 0.92 4.04 17.05
N PHE A 182 1.19 5.05 16.25
CA PHE A 182 2.51 5.65 16.08
C PHE A 182 2.51 7.11 16.53
N ASN A 183 3.70 7.69 16.66
CA ASN A 183 3.83 9.09 16.99
C ASN A 183 3.15 9.98 15.92
N TYR A 184 2.39 10.97 16.35
CA TYR A 184 1.66 11.90 15.48
C TYR A 184 2.53 12.56 14.40
N LYS A 185 3.81 12.84 14.72
CA LYS A 185 4.75 13.45 13.76
C LYS A 185 4.94 12.66 12.47
N ILE A 186 4.75 11.32 12.51
CA ILE A 186 4.93 10.46 11.34
C ILE A 186 3.60 10.07 10.67
N TRP A 187 2.44 10.43 11.21
CA TRP A 187 1.16 10.02 10.66
C TRP A 187 1.01 10.36 9.18
N ARG A 188 1.33 11.61 8.79
CA ARG A 188 1.24 12.06 7.40
C ARG A 188 2.11 11.24 6.45
N MET A 189 3.19 10.69 6.94
CA MET A 189 4.10 9.86 6.19
C MET A 189 3.51 8.46 5.95
N ILE A 190 2.98 7.82 6.99
CA ILE A 190 2.50 6.43 6.95
C ILE A 190 1.02 6.28 6.57
N TYR A 191 0.26 7.36 6.58
CA TYR A 191 -1.16 7.41 6.22
C TYR A 191 -1.43 7.06 4.75
N THR A 192 -0.45 7.26 3.89
CA THR A 192 -0.57 7.08 2.43
C THR A 192 0.68 6.44 1.85
N THR A 193 0.53 5.92 0.63
CA THR A 193 1.63 5.40 -0.20
C THR A 193 2.27 6.49 -1.09
N ASN A 194 2.07 7.78 -0.81
CA ASN A 194 2.51 8.88 -1.67
C ASN A 194 4.01 8.86 -2.01
N TRP A 195 4.85 8.37 -1.10
CA TRP A 195 6.29 8.33 -1.32
C TRP A 195 6.66 7.35 -2.43
N ILE A 196 6.07 6.16 -2.41
CA ILE A 196 6.29 5.18 -3.47
C ILE A 196 5.52 5.54 -4.74
N GLU A 197 4.33 6.17 -4.63
CA GLU A 197 3.57 6.65 -5.79
C GLU A 197 4.36 7.65 -6.65
N ARG A 198 5.19 8.51 -6.03
CA ARG A 198 6.06 9.43 -6.78
C ARG A 198 7.06 8.68 -7.64
N PHE A 199 7.77 7.72 -7.07
CA PHE A 199 8.70 6.87 -7.81
C PHE A 199 7.99 6.11 -8.93
N ASN A 200 6.83 5.54 -8.63
CA ASN A 200 6.01 4.82 -9.61
C ASN A 200 5.55 5.70 -10.77
N LYS A 201 5.29 6.99 -10.53
CA LYS A 201 4.97 7.96 -11.61
C LYS A 201 6.16 8.18 -12.54
N ASP A 202 7.37 8.27 -12.00
CA ASP A 202 8.58 8.44 -12.81
C ASP A 202 8.86 7.21 -13.67
N ILE A 203 8.70 6.00 -13.13
CA ILE A 203 8.76 4.76 -13.91
C ILE A 203 7.70 4.79 -15.03
N LYS A 204 6.44 5.08 -14.71
CA LYS A 204 5.35 5.13 -15.69
C LYS A 204 5.61 6.15 -16.81
N ARG A 205 6.19 7.31 -16.47
CA ARG A 205 6.55 8.32 -17.47
C ARG A 205 7.58 7.78 -18.46
N THR A 206 8.62 7.14 -17.97
CA THR A 206 9.69 6.56 -18.80
C THR A 206 9.16 5.39 -19.64
N THR A 207 8.36 4.50 -19.05
CA THR A 207 7.80 3.34 -19.76
C THR A 207 6.76 3.73 -20.80
N LYS A 208 5.99 4.81 -20.56
CA LYS A 208 5.00 5.33 -21.52
C LYS A 208 5.67 5.82 -22.83
N ILE A 209 6.85 6.43 -22.73
CA ILE A 209 7.61 6.88 -23.92
C ILE A 209 8.06 5.67 -24.76
N ARG A 210 8.35 4.54 -24.12
CA ARG A 210 8.80 3.30 -24.78
C ARG A 210 7.69 2.38 -25.22
N ASN A 211 6.41 2.71 -24.93
CA ASN A 211 5.20 1.90 -25.13
C ASN A 211 5.19 0.54 -24.43
N SER A 212 6.29 -0.20 -24.41
CA SER A 212 6.44 -1.47 -23.67
C SER A 212 7.87 -1.64 -23.17
N MET A 213 8.02 -2.34 -22.06
CA MET A 213 9.32 -2.81 -21.58
C MET A 213 9.69 -4.12 -22.26
N PRO A 214 10.97 -4.35 -22.58
CA PRO A 214 11.43 -5.65 -23.07
C PRO A 214 11.22 -6.71 -21.96
N SER A 215 11.09 -7.97 -22.38
CA SER A 215 11.09 -9.09 -21.43
C SER A 215 12.39 -9.11 -20.63
N VAL A 216 12.29 -9.61 -19.38
CA VAL A 216 13.44 -9.75 -18.48
C VAL A 216 14.08 -11.14 -18.65
N GLU A 217 13.66 -11.88 -19.63
CA GLU A 217 14.28 -13.16 -19.95
C GLU A 217 15.66 -12.93 -20.55
N PRO A 218 16.67 -13.73 -20.10
CA PRO A 218 18.04 -13.63 -20.58
C PRO A 218 18.16 -13.94 -22.06
#